data_664e6d4f96922629aecdeabcf5287410
#
_entry.id   664e6d4f96922629aecdeabcf5287410
#
_cell.length_a   1.000
_cell.length_b   1.000
_cell.length_c   1.000
_cell.angle_alpha   90.00
_cell.angle_beta   90.00
_cell.angle_gamma   90.00
#
_symmetry.space_group_name_H-M   'P 1'
#
loop_
_entity.id
_entity.type
_entity.pdbx_description
1 polymer ?
#
loop_
_entity_poly.entity_id
_entity_poly.type
_entity_poly.pdbx_seq_one_letter_code
_entity_poly.pdbx_strand_id
1 'polypeptide(L)'
;MMTLRPELGPRSIYCVLSASVLLKVYRSHRLDLDHPGGSAAQLQAYLAEPARPLKALLNRKKVQQGEGGRFHYVSRPYSLLMFRIQPEVIFRARWIDTCLQIEFEDCTIRGLGKLDSLVLFCCSAKIFPRERGLLAEANLSLELKSESATVWIPRGVLQSMGEKALQLIIERLEKRCRTGLLRGVSEWMDS
;
A
#
# COMPACT_ATOMS: atom_id res chain seq x y z
N MET A 1 -45.07 -21.06 0.85
CA MET A 1 -43.81 -21.64 0.35
C MET A 1 -43.02 -20.51 -0.27
N MET A 2 -42.22 -19.79 0.56
CA MET A 2 -41.47 -18.61 0.18
C MET A 2 -39.99 -18.99 0.08
N THR A 3 -39.48 -18.99 -1.12
CA THR A 3 -38.05 -19.30 -1.42
C THR A 3 -37.22 -18.05 -1.18
N LEU A 4 -36.40 -18.07 -0.12
CA LEU A 4 -35.36 -17.10 0.16
C LEU A 4 -34.24 -17.26 -0.88
N ARG A 5 -33.97 -16.19 -1.65
CA ARG A 5 -32.75 -16.08 -2.46
C ARG A 5 -31.57 -15.69 -1.56
N PRO A 6 -30.40 -16.30 -1.72
CA PRO A 6 -29.21 -15.86 -1.00
C PRO A 6 -28.70 -14.55 -1.61
N GLU A 7 -28.54 -13.55 -0.76
CA GLU A 7 -27.85 -12.29 -1.06
C GLU A 7 -26.38 -12.56 -1.35
N LEU A 8 -25.95 -12.26 -2.57
CA LEU A 8 -24.57 -12.28 -3.00
C LEU A 8 -23.85 -11.06 -2.38
N GLY A 9 -22.94 -11.31 -1.46
CA GLY A 9 -22.03 -10.31 -0.89
C GLY A 9 -21.17 -9.62 -1.96
N PRO A 10 -20.51 -8.50 -1.62
CA PRO A 10 -19.85 -7.64 -2.59
C PRO A 10 -18.73 -8.41 -3.31
N ARG A 11 -18.90 -8.55 -4.60
CA ARG A 11 -17.93 -9.17 -5.51
C ARG A 11 -16.65 -8.33 -5.46
N SER A 12 -15.63 -8.90 -4.85
CA SER A 12 -14.24 -8.50 -5.09
C SER A 12 -14.01 -8.51 -6.61
N ILE A 13 -13.71 -7.34 -7.17
CA ILE A 13 -13.45 -7.20 -8.60
C ILE A 13 -12.09 -7.83 -8.87
N TYR A 14 -12.07 -9.15 -9.01
CA TYR A 14 -10.94 -9.83 -9.63
C TYR A 14 -10.97 -9.48 -11.11
N CYS A 15 -9.95 -8.76 -11.54
CA CYS A 15 -9.69 -8.46 -12.93
C CYS A 15 -9.52 -9.79 -13.70
N VAL A 16 -10.59 -10.24 -14.36
CA VAL A 16 -10.56 -11.37 -15.28
C VAL A 16 -10.13 -10.81 -16.62
N LEU A 17 -8.83 -10.84 -16.87
CA LEU A 17 -8.28 -10.93 -18.21
C LEU A 17 -7.08 -11.88 -18.12
N SER A 18 -7.18 -12.95 -18.86
CA SER A 18 -6.26 -14.08 -18.96
C SER A 18 -4.95 -13.69 -19.67
N ALA A 19 -4.20 -12.74 -19.12
CA ALA A 19 -2.79 -12.59 -19.45
C ALA A 19 -2.03 -13.57 -18.57
N SER A 20 -1.23 -14.45 -19.16
CA SER A 20 -0.40 -15.38 -18.40
C SER A 20 0.55 -14.57 -17.51
N VAL A 21 0.53 -14.85 -16.19
CA VAL A 21 1.44 -14.24 -15.24
C VAL A 21 2.79 -14.93 -15.38
N LEU A 22 3.82 -14.18 -15.77
CA LEU A 22 5.18 -14.68 -15.89
C LEU A 22 5.84 -14.86 -14.53
N LEU A 23 5.58 -13.93 -13.62
CA LEU A 23 6.15 -13.87 -12.28
C LEU A 23 5.15 -13.27 -11.30
N LYS A 24 5.09 -13.86 -10.10
CA LYS A 24 4.40 -13.27 -8.95
C LYS A 24 5.26 -13.42 -7.72
N VAL A 25 5.56 -12.31 -7.07
CA VAL A 25 6.24 -12.26 -5.76
C VAL A 25 5.33 -11.61 -4.74
N TYR A 26 5.40 -12.09 -3.51
CA TYR A 26 4.56 -11.65 -2.41
C TYR A 26 5.39 -11.48 -1.14
N ARG A 27 5.08 -10.46 -0.35
CA ARG A 27 5.65 -10.24 0.97
C ARG A 27 4.62 -9.70 1.94
N SER A 28 4.61 -10.28 3.14
CA SER A 28 3.96 -9.68 4.32
C SER A 28 5.00 -9.03 5.20
N HIS A 29 4.65 -7.92 5.80
CA HIS A 29 5.49 -7.20 6.75
C HIS A 29 4.66 -6.71 7.92
N ARG A 30 5.24 -6.83 9.13
CA ARG A 30 4.65 -6.35 10.37
C ARG A 30 5.64 -5.44 11.08
N LEU A 31 5.19 -4.30 11.56
CA LEU A 31 6.00 -3.29 12.17
C LEU A 31 5.34 -2.76 13.44
N ASP A 32 5.98 -2.95 14.57
CA ASP A 32 5.62 -2.32 15.83
C ASP A 32 6.29 -0.93 15.91
N LEU A 33 5.49 0.07 16.24
CA LEU A 33 5.87 1.49 16.31
C LEU A 33 5.60 1.99 17.72
N ASP A 34 6.61 1.99 18.55
CA ASP A 34 6.50 2.53 19.91
C ASP A 34 6.34 4.05 19.87
N HIS A 35 5.38 4.54 20.61
CA HIS A 35 5.15 5.98 20.84
C HIS A 35 5.00 6.22 22.34
N PRO A 36 5.89 7.03 22.95
CA PRO A 36 5.93 7.19 24.39
C PRO A 36 4.78 8.04 24.96
N GLY A 37 4.01 8.71 24.11
CA GLY A 37 2.89 9.56 24.51
C GLY A 37 1.56 9.08 23.92
N GLY A 38 0.48 9.42 24.61
CA GLY A 38 -0.88 9.15 24.17
C GLY A 38 -1.44 7.80 24.62
N SER A 39 -2.75 7.79 24.85
CA SER A 39 -3.52 6.59 25.14
C SER A 39 -3.94 5.88 23.85
N ALA A 40 -4.31 4.61 23.95
CA ALA A 40 -4.89 3.86 22.84
C ALA A 40 -6.11 4.59 22.23
N ALA A 41 -6.93 5.26 23.06
CA ALA A 41 -8.08 6.04 22.61
C ALA A 41 -7.68 7.26 21.75
N GLN A 42 -6.61 7.96 22.12
CA GLN A 42 -6.08 9.08 21.33
C GLN A 42 -5.51 8.58 20.00
N LEU A 43 -4.75 7.49 20.00
CA LEU A 43 -4.24 6.87 18.79
C LEU A 43 -5.37 6.39 17.87
N GLN A 44 -6.43 5.84 18.45
CA GLN A 44 -7.65 5.49 17.71
C GLN A 44 -8.30 6.74 17.07
N ALA A 45 -8.46 7.82 17.82
CA ALA A 45 -9.03 9.06 17.31
C ALA A 45 -8.17 9.68 16.18
N TYR A 46 -6.84 9.55 16.27
CA TYR A 46 -5.93 9.95 15.19
C TYR A 46 -6.14 9.14 13.91
N LEU A 47 -6.24 7.80 14.03
CA LEU A 47 -6.38 6.89 12.90
C LEU A 47 -7.81 6.87 12.31
N ALA A 48 -8.82 7.20 13.11
CA ALA A 48 -10.23 7.21 12.69
C ALA A 48 -10.51 8.25 11.60
N GLU A 49 -9.62 9.23 11.41
CA GLU A 49 -9.66 10.16 10.29
C GLU A 49 -8.52 9.86 9.30
N PRO A 50 -8.76 9.02 8.27
CA PRO A 50 -7.70 8.47 7.39
C PRO A 50 -6.79 9.52 6.75
N ALA A 51 -7.30 10.73 6.49
CA ALA A 51 -6.52 11.80 5.89
C ALA A 51 -5.31 12.24 6.74
N ARG A 52 -5.40 12.13 8.07
CA ARG A 52 -4.33 12.52 8.99
C ARG A 52 -3.10 11.62 8.86
N PRO A 53 -3.20 10.30 9.15
CA PRO A 53 -2.06 9.40 9.03
C PRO A 53 -1.54 9.30 7.59
N LEU A 54 -2.38 9.37 6.58
CA LEU A 54 -1.95 9.31 5.18
C LEU A 54 -1.12 10.53 4.77
N LYS A 55 -1.50 11.74 5.19
CA LYS A 55 -0.71 12.96 4.95
C LYS A 55 0.63 12.91 5.66
N ALA A 56 0.69 12.30 6.85
CA ALA A 56 1.94 12.09 7.59
C ALA A 56 2.86 11.06 6.90
N LEU A 57 2.29 9.94 6.43
CA LEU A 57 3.02 8.88 5.75
C LEU A 57 3.54 9.29 4.36
N LEU A 58 2.71 9.97 3.56
CA LEU A 58 2.92 10.07 2.12
C LEU A 58 3.38 11.45 1.62
N ASN A 59 3.56 12.42 2.42
CA ASN A 59 3.79 13.81 2.03
C ASN A 59 2.49 14.58 1.79
N ARG A 60 2.18 15.46 2.73
CA ARG A 60 0.96 16.27 2.84
C ARG A 60 0.55 16.98 1.53
N LYS A 61 1.53 17.47 0.76
CA LYS A 61 1.27 18.25 -0.47
C LYS A 61 0.90 17.41 -1.68
N LYS A 62 1.08 16.08 -1.60
CA LYS A 62 0.94 15.17 -2.74
C LYS A 62 -0.20 14.17 -2.61
N VAL A 63 -0.84 14.13 -1.46
CA VAL A 63 -2.02 13.31 -1.21
C VAL A 63 -3.25 14.15 -1.47
N GLN A 64 -4.03 13.76 -2.45
CA GLN A 64 -5.32 14.36 -2.78
C GLN A 64 -6.42 13.44 -2.29
N GLN A 65 -7.35 13.98 -1.55
CA GLN A 65 -8.51 13.24 -1.04
C GLN A 65 -9.67 13.41 -2.02
N GLY A 66 -10.23 12.30 -2.46
CA GLY A 66 -11.45 12.22 -3.25
C GLY A 66 -12.64 11.76 -2.41
N GLU A 67 -13.72 11.46 -3.07
CA GLU A 67 -14.94 10.96 -2.44
C GLU A 67 -14.83 9.50 -1.97
N GLY A 68 -15.67 9.11 -1.00
CA GLY A 68 -15.82 7.72 -0.56
C GLY A 68 -14.57 7.10 0.09
N GLY A 69 -13.68 7.93 0.68
CA GLY A 69 -12.45 7.44 1.28
C GLY A 69 -11.37 7.09 0.28
N ARG A 70 -11.46 7.61 -0.94
CA ARG A 70 -10.48 7.47 -2.01
C ARG A 70 -9.39 8.52 -1.89
N PHE A 71 -8.17 8.13 -2.18
CA PHE A 71 -7.00 9.00 -2.16
C PHE A 71 -6.17 8.78 -3.42
N HIS A 72 -5.62 9.86 -3.95
CA HIS A 72 -4.68 9.85 -5.07
C HIS A 72 -3.33 10.37 -4.59
N TYR A 73 -2.26 9.68 -4.95
CA TYR A 73 -0.90 10.04 -4.57
C TYR A 73 0.07 9.82 -5.73
N VAL A 74 0.81 10.86 -6.07
CA VAL A 74 1.91 10.79 -7.04
C VAL A 74 3.24 10.96 -6.29
N SER A 75 4.09 9.95 -6.30
CA SER A 75 5.39 10.02 -5.64
C SER A 75 6.35 10.97 -6.35
N ARG A 76 7.44 11.39 -5.67
CA ARG A 76 8.60 11.92 -6.39
C ARG A 76 9.31 10.75 -7.09
N PRO A 77 9.92 10.98 -8.26
CA PRO A 77 10.77 9.97 -8.87
C PRO A 77 11.88 9.53 -7.91
N TYR A 78 12.15 8.24 -7.87
CA TYR A 78 13.24 7.67 -7.06
C TYR A 78 13.87 6.46 -7.74
N SER A 79 15.10 6.13 -7.37
CA SER A 79 15.76 4.95 -7.88
C SER A 79 15.27 3.70 -7.15
N LEU A 80 14.91 2.69 -7.93
CA LEU A 80 14.59 1.34 -7.46
C LEU A 80 15.36 0.36 -8.35
N LEU A 81 16.34 -0.33 -7.78
CA LEU A 81 17.30 -1.12 -8.55
C LEU A 81 17.99 -0.23 -9.60
N MET A 82 17.91 -0.60 -10.88
CA MET A 82 18.48 0.15 -12.01
C MET A 82 17.50 1.17 -12.63
N PHE A 83 16.25 1.20 -12.16
CA PHE A 83 15.21 2.05 -12.71
C PHE A 83 15.01 3.32 -11.90
N ARG A 84 14.68 4.42 -12.59
CA ARG A 84 14.18 5.63 -11.96
C ARG A 84 12.68 5.70 -12.12
N ILE A 85 11.96 5.23 -11.10
CA ILE A 85 10.51 5.06 -11.15
C ILE A 85 9.76 6.20 -10.47
N GLN A 86 8.53 6.41 -10.93
CA GLN A 86 7.56 7.32 -10.33
C GLN A 86 6.21 6.61 -10.19
N PRO A 87 5.91 6.02 -9.04
CA PRO A 87 4.58 5.47 -8.77
C PRO A 87 3.51 6.55 -8.64
N GLU A 88 2.37 6.26 -9.24
CA GLU A 88 1.10 6.96 -9.09
C GLU A 88 0.07 5.95 -8.58
N VAL A 89 -0.56 6.24 -7.46
CA VAL A 89 -1.39 5.27 -6.75
C VAL A 89 -2.75 5.87 -6.43
N ILE A 90 -3.79 5.12 -6.73
CA ILE A 90 -5.15 5.35 -6.23
C ILE A 90 -5.42 4.28 -5.19
N PHE A 91 -5.81 4.69 -4.01
CA PHE A 91 -6.09 3.78 -2.91
C PHE A 91 -7.28 4.25 -2.09
N ARG A 92 -7.90 3.30 -1.42
CA ARG A 92 -8.99 3.54 -0.48
C ARG A 92 -8.49 3.38 0.93
N ALA A 93 -8.85 4.31 1.81
CA ALA A 93 -8.53 4.21 3.22
C ALA A 93 -9.77 4.48 4.06
N ARG A 94 -10.04 3.59 5.02
CA ARG A 94 -11.20 3.65 5.88
C ARG A 94 -10.85 3.16 7.28
N TRP A 95 -11.44 3.79 8.28
CA TRP A 95 -11.49 3.21 9.61
C TRP A 95 -12.57 2.14 9.63
N ILE A 96 -12.22 0.90 9.93
CA ILE A 96 -13.13 -0.25 10.01
C ILE A 96 -12.84 -0.99 11.29
N ASP A 97 -13.88 -1.19 12.11
CA ASP A 97 -13.80 -1.84 13.41
C ASP A 97 -12.77 -1.18 14.33
N THR A 98 -11.55 -1.70 14.35
CA THR A 98 -10.48 -1.30 15.28
C THR A 98 -9.20 -0.88 14.56
N CYS A 99 -9.22 -0.70 13.25
CA CYS A 99 -8.02 -0.37 12.49
C CYS A 99 -8.29 0.55 11.29
N LEU A 100 -7.27 1.28 10.89
CA LEU A 100 -7.23 1.94 9.59
C LEU A 100 -6.82 0.92 8.53
N GLN A 101 -7.72 0.64 7.59
CA GLN A 101 -7.46 -0.22 6.43
C GLN A 101 -7.14 0.63 5.22
N ILE A 102 -6.11 0.23 4.48
CA ILE A 102 -5.63 0.90 3.25
C ILE A 102 -5.53 -0.17 2.16
N GLU A 103 -6.19 0.05 1.04
CA GLU A 103 -6.21 -0.90 -0.08
C GLU A 103 -5.93 -0.15 -1.38
N PHE A 104 -4.96 -0.62 -2.15
CA PHE A 104 -4.68 -0.07 -3.47
C PHE A 104 -5.78 -0.50 -4.44
N GLU A 105 -6.38 0.49 -5.12
CA GLU A 105 -7.33 0.25 -6.20
C GLU A 105 -6.63 0.24 -7.55
N ASP A 106 -5.61 1.10 -7.72
CA ASP A 106 -4.77 1.16 -8.90
C ASP A 106 -3.36 1.62 -8.56
N CYS A 107 -2.38 1.14 -9.30
CA CYS A 107 -0.99 1.55 -9.18
C CYS A 107 -0.31 1.54 -10.54
N THR A 108 -0.04 2.71 -11.08
CA THR A 108 0.75 2.91 -12.28
C THR A 108 2.19 3.23 -11.90
N ILE A 109 3.15 2.47 -12.43
CA ILE A 109 4.58 2.71 -12.20
C ILE A 109 5.21 3.18 -13.49
N ARG A 110 5.59 4.46 -13.56
CA ARG A 110 6.30 5.02 -14.72
C ARG A 110 7.81 4.90 -14.52
N GLY A 111 8.55 4.72 -15.61
CA GLY A 111 10.01 4.69 -15.61
C GLY A 111 10.65 3.31 -15.65
N LEU A 112 9.84 2.27 -15.88
CA LEU A 112 10.31 0.91 -16.17
C LEU A 112 10.49 0.66 -17.68
N GLY A 113 10.19 1.68 -18.52
CA GLY A 113 10.25 1.59 -19.96
C GLY A 113 9.19 0.66 -20.52
N LYS A 114 9.61 -0.37 -21.27
CA LYS A 114 8.67 -1.34 -21.86
C LYS A 114 7.91 -2.18 -20.81
N LEU A 115 8.34 -2.17 -19.55
CA LEU A 115 7.70 -2.89 -18.47
C LEU A 115 6.63 -2.08 -17.73
N ASP A 116 6.45 -0.79 -18.05
CA ASP A 116 5.47 0.09 -17.37
C ASP A 116 4.05 -0.50 -17.38
N SER A 117 3.63 -1.11 -18.49
CA SER A 117 2.30 -1.72 -18.65
C SER A 117 2.22 -3.18 -18.17
N LEU A 118 3.36 -3.81 -17.91
CA LEU A 118 3.44 -5.23 -17.59
C LEU A 118 3.54 -5.49 -16.08
N VAL A 119 4.02 -4.51 -15.32
CA VAL A 119 4.19 -4.64 -13.88
C VAL A 119 2.93 -4.19 -13.17
N LEU A 120 2.35 -5.10 -12.39
CA LEU A 120 1.25 -4.84 -11.46
C LEU A 120 1.80 -4.87 -10.04
N PHE A 121 1.56 -3.79 -9.29
CA PHE A 121 1.89 -3.72 -7.87
C PHE A 121 0.62 -3.51 -7.07
N CYS A 122 0.37 -4.40 -6.10
CA CYS A 122 -0.73 -4.28 -5.17
C CYS A 122 -0.20 -4.16 -3.74
N CYS A 123 -0.92 -3.40 -2.94
CA CYS A 123 -0.63 -3.27 -1.52
C CYS A 123 -1.94 -3.18 -0.74
N SER A 124 -2.03 -3.93 0.34
CA SER A 124 -3.04 -3.74 1.38
C SER A 124 -2.33 -3.57 2.72
N ALA A 125 -2.80 -2.65 3.55
CA ALA A 125 -2.22 -2.41 4.85
C ALA A 125 -3.30 -2.16 5.91
N LYS A 126 -2.96 -2.48 7.16
CA LYS A 126 -3.77 -2.21 8.34
C LYS A 126 -2.90 -1.53 9.40
N ILE A 127 -3.44 -0.50 10.05
CA ILE A 127 -2.77 0.18 11.15
C ILE A 127 -3.69 0.12 12.37
N PHE A 128 -3.21 -0.50 13.43
CA PHE A 128 -3.92 -0.69 14.69
C PHE A 128 -3.36 0.23 15.77
N PRO A 129 -4.21 0.89 16.57
CA PRO A 129 -3.77 1.52 17.81
C PRO A 129 -3.41 0.44 18.83
N ARG A 130 -2.36 0.69 19.62
CA ARG A 130 -1.90 -0.14 20.73
C ARG A 130 -1.76 0.73 21.98
N GLU A 131 -1.59 0.11 23.14
CA GLU A 131 -1.42 0.85 24.39
C GLU A 131 -0.19 1.78 24.39
N ARG A 132 0.88 1.38 23.66
CA ARG A 132 2.14 2.11 23.58
C ARG A 132 2.58 2.41 22.15
N GLY A 133 1.63 2.73 21.27
CA GLY A 133 1.98 3.06 19.89
C GLY A 133 1.05 2.46 18.86
N LEU A 134 1.61 2.10 17.71
CA LEU A 134 0.87 1.60 16.57
C LEU A 134 1.45 0.27 16.09
N LEU A 135 0.59 -0.60 15.61
CA LEU A 135 0.99 -1.79 14.86
C LEU A 135 0.60 -1.59 13.40
N ALA A 136 1.55 -1.62 12.50
CA ALA A 136 1.32 -1.60 11.05
C ALA A 136 1.57 -2.98 10.45
N GLU A 137 0.62 -3.46 9.67
CA GLU A 137 0.72 -4.71 8.89
C GLU A 137 0.50 -4.38 7.43
N ALA A 138 1.33 -4.91 6.55
CA ALA A 138 1.22 -4.70 5.11
C ALA A 138 1.44 -5.99 4.34
N ASN A 139 0.64 -6.18 3.29
CA ASN A 139 0.78 -7.24 2.32
C ASN A 139 1.05 -6.61 0.96
N LEU A 140 2.15 -6.99 0.34
CA LEU A 140 2.59 -6.47 -0.94
C LEU A 140 2.71 -7.59 -1.94
N SER A 141 2.27 -7.35 -3.17
CA SER A 141 2.51 -8.24 -4.28
C SER A 141 2.98 -7.47 -5.51
N LEU A 142 3.86 -8.11 -6.27
CA LEU A 142 4.33 -7.62 -7.54
C LEU A 142 4.15 -8.75 -8.56
N GLU A 143 3.42 -8.46 -9.62
CA GLU A 143 3.17 -9.39 -10.72
C GLU A 143 3.76 -8.81 -12.00
N LEU A 144 4.37 -9.67 -12.78
CA LEU A 144 4.82 -9.37 -14.14
C LEU A 144 4.00 -10.18 -15.12
N LYS A 145 3.27 -9.48 -15.98
CA LYS A 145 2.51 -10.11 -17.07
C LYS A 145 3.45 -10.63 -18.14
N SER A 146 3.09 -11.76 -18.77
CA SER A 146 3.82 -12.29 -19.89
C SER A 146 3.44 -11.56 -21.17
N GLU A 147 4.42 -10.90 -21.78
CA GLU A 147 4.37 -10.48 -23.17
C GLU A 147 5.61 -10.99 -23.89
N SER A 148 5.54 -11.12 -25.20
CA SER A 148 6.61 -11.69 -26.04
C SER A 148 7.98 -11.04 -25.87
N ALA A 149 8.01 -9.79 -25.39
CA ALA A 149 9.24 -9.02 -25.17
C ALA A 149 9.99 -9.36 -23.86
N THR A 150 9.38 -10.09 -22.93
CA THR A 150 9.98 -10.40 -21.61
C THR A 150 10.68 -11.76 -21.57
N VAL A 151 10.62 -12.53 -22.63
CA VAL A 151 11.12 -13.93 -22.72
C VAL A 151 12.64 -14.05 -22.59
N TRP A 152 13.39 -12.95 -22.73
CA TRP A 152 14.87 -12.95 -22.74
C TRP A 152 15.53 -12.97 -21.37
N ILE A 153 14.77 -12.64 -20.29
CA ILE A 153 15.33 -12.61 -18.94
C ILE A 153 15.03 -13.94 -18.24
N PRO A 154 16.05 -14.66 -17.73
CA PRO A 154 15.83 -15.89 -16.98
C PRO A 154 14.88 -15.67 -15.79
N ARG A 155 13.94 -16.59 -15.58
CA ARG A 155 12.94 -16.51 -14.49
C ARG A 155 13.56 -16.29 -13.12
N GLY A 156 14.70 -16.95 -12.83
CA GLY A 156 15.40 -16.76 -11.56
C GLY A 156 15.91 -15.34 -11.33
N VAL A 157 16.34 -14.66 -12.40
CA VAL A 157 16.76 -13.25 -12.34
C VAL A 157 15.55 -12.35 -12.07
N LEU A 158 14.45 -12.56 -12.78
CA LEU A 158 13.20 -11.83 -12.55
C LEU A 158 12.67 -12.02 -11.13
N GLN A 159 12.70 -13.25 -10.62
CA GLN A 159 12.30 -13.58 -9.24
C GLN A 159 13.13 -12.79 -8.24
N SER A 160 14.46 -12.86 -8.35
CA SER A 160 15.39 -12.16 -7.46
C SER A 160 15.20 -10.62 -7.52
N MET A 161 14.99 -10.07 -8.72
CA MET A 161 14.70 -8.65 -8.89
C MET A 161 13.39 -8.24 -8.22
N GLY A 162 12.33 -9.02 -8.40
CA GLY A 162 11.02 -8.76 -7.79
C GLY A 162 11.08 -8.81 -6.27
N GLU A 163 11.74 -9.81 -5.70
CA GLU A 163 11.93 -9.95 -4.25
C GLU A 163 12.73 -8.77 -3.67
N LYS A 164 13.82 -8.38 -4.35
CA LYS A 164 14.64 -7.23 -3.93
C LYS A 164 13.86 -5.92 -4.06
N ALA A 165 13.03 -5.77 -5.08
CA ALA A 165 12.17 -4.60 -5.24
C ALA A 165 11.17 -4.49 -4.08
N LEU A 166 10.48 -5.58 -3.71
CA LEU A 166 9.56 -5.61 -2.57
C LEU A 166 10.28 -5.30 -1.26
N GLN A 167 11.48 -5.84 -1.05
CA GLN A 167 12.29 -5.55 0.13
C GLN A 167 12.59 -4.05 0.26
N LEU A 168 13.05 -3.40 -0.82
CA LEU A 168 13.35 -1.97 -0.83
C LEU A 168 12.09 -1.11 -0.61
N ILE A 169 10.94 -1.54 -1.11
CA ILE A 169 9.65 -0.86 -0.87
C ILE A 169 9.28 -0.96 0.61
N ILE A 170 9.41 -2.14 1.23
CA ILE A 170 9.15 -2.37 2.65
C ILE A 170 10.04 -1.47 3.52
N GLU A 171 11.34 -1.46 3.30
CA GLU A 171 12.29 -0.61 4.03
C GLU A 171 11.92 0.88 3.95
N ARG A 172 11.46 1.32 2.78
CA ARG A 172 11.01 2.69 2.58
C ARG A 172 9.70 2.99 3.32
N LEU A 173 8.74 2.07 3.31
CA LEU A 173 7.49 2.19 4.06
C LEU A 173 7.76 2.21 5.56
N GLU A 174 8.61 1.32 6.05
CA GLU A 174 9.03 1.27 7.44
C GLU A 174 9.65 2.60 7.89
N LYS A 175 10.62 3.12 7.12
CA LYS A 175 11.22 4.43 7.40
C LYS A 175 10.16 5.54 7.48
N ARG A 176 9.17 5.53 6.60
CA ARG A 176 8.08 6.51 6.60
C ARG A 176 7.15 6.35 7.81
N CYS A 177 6.86 5.12 8.21
CA CYS A 177 6.10 4.85 9.43
C CYS A 177 6.84 5.41 10.66
N ARG A 178 8.12 5.07 10.82
CA ARG A 178 8.93 5.52 11.96
C ARG A 178 9.13 7.04 12.00
N THR A 179 9.35 7.68 10.85
CA THR A 179 9.66 9.12 10.82
C THR A 179 8.46 10.01 10.54
N GLY A 180 7.53 9.58 9.66
CA GLY A 180 6.39 10.37 9.24
C GLY A 180 5.16 10.15 10.12
N LEU A 181 4.74 8.88 10.26
CA LEU A 181 3.51 8.55 10.99
C LEU A 181 3.63 8.90 12.47
N LEU A 182 4.72 8.49 13.15
CA LEU A 182 4.92 8.79 14.57
C LEU A 182 5.02 10.29 14.83
N ARG A 183 5.75 11.03 13.99
CA ARG A 183 5.78 12.49 14.07
C ARG A 183 4.39 13.11 13.91
N GLY A 184 3.60 12.63 12.94
CA GLY A 184 2.23 13.11 12.74
C GLY A 184 1.31 12.84 13.92
N VAL A 185 1.51 11.73 14.64
CA VAL A 185 0.82 11.44 15.91
C VAL A 185 1.21 12.49 16.97
N SER A 186 2.50 12.72 17.16
CA SER A 186 2.98 13.72 18.16
C SER A 186 2.44 15.11 17.84
N GLU A 187 2.60 15.60 16.61
CA GLU A 187 2.11 16.90 16.16
C GLU A 187 0.59 17.08 16.38
N TRP A 188 -0.17 16.01 16.21
CA TRP A 188 -1.62 16.04 16.44
C TRP A 188 -2.00 16.01 17.92
N MET A 189 -1.23 15.32 18.76
CA MET A 189 -1.48 15.29 20.21
C MET A 189 -1.14 16.61 20.89
N ASP A 190 -0.19 17.34 20.33
CA ASP A 190 0.26 18.64 20.84
C ASP A 190 -0.63 19.82 20.36
N SER A 191 -1.61 19.58 19.46
CA SER A 191 -2.50 20.58 18.87
C SER A 191 -3.85 20.66 19.57
#